data_23781d11135a0bee3afd821de169b321
#
_entry.id   23781d11135a0bee3afd821de169b321
#
_cell.length_a   1.000
_cell.length_b   1.000
_cell.length_c   1.000
_cell.angle_alpha   90.00
_cell.angle_beta   90.00
_cell.angle_gamma   90.00
#
_symmetry.space_group_name_H-M   'P 1'
#
loop_
_entity.id
_entity.type
_entity.pdbx_description
1 polymer ?
#
loop_
_entity_poly.entity_id
_entity_poly.type
_entity_poly.pdbx_seq_one_letter_code
_entity_poly.pdbx_strand_id
1 'polypeptide(L)'
;MCTPNTYADQIEYFARNLKHRDAAIISIHPHNDRGCGVAAGELALLAGAERVEGTLFGNGERTGNMDIVTMGLNMFTQGVDPKLDFSNLPKLREIYERCTNMKIDPRQPYIGELVFTEIGRRRV
;
A
#
# COMPACT_ATOMS: atom_id res chain seq x y z
N MET A 1 -14.89 -10.85 1.16
CA MET A 1 -13.49 -10.61 1.59
C MET A 1 -12.70 -11.90 1.43
N CYS A 2 -11.62 -11.89 0.65
CA CYS A 2 -10.76 -13.05 0.41
C CYS A 2 -9.37 -12.85 1.05
N THR A 3 -8.55 -13.89 1.05
CA THR A 3 -7.14 -13.79 1.44
C THR A 3 -6.33 -13.14 0.31
N PRO A 4 -5.14 -12.58 0.58
CA PRO A 4 -4.27 -12.05 -0.48
C PRO A 4 -3.95 -13.06 -1.59
N ASN A 5 -3.74 -14.33 -1.23
CA ASN A 5 -3.53 -15.42 -2.20
C ASN A 5 -4.73 -15.60 -3.13
N THR A 6 -5.95 -15.73 -2.55
CA THR A 6 -7.17 -15.88 -3.35
C THR A 6 -7.40 -14.67 -4.26
N TYR A 7 -7.08 -13.47 -3.77
CA TYR A 7 -7.15 -12.26 -4.58
C TYR A 7 -6.19 -12.32 -5.78
N ALA A 8 -4.94 -12.72 -5.52
CA ALA A 8 -3.94 -12.92 -6.58
C ALA A 8 -4.37 -13.98 -7.60
N ASP A 9 -4.90 -15.12 -7.13
CA ASP A 9 -5.41 -16.18 -8.00
C ASP A 9 -6.54 -15.66 -8.94
N GLN A 10 -7.41 -14.81 -8.42
CA GLN A 10 -8.48 -14.18 -9.22
C GLN A 10 -7.89 -13.24 -10.29
N ILE A 11 -6.88 -12.45 -9.92
CA ILE A 11 -6.19 -11.55 -10.87
C ILE A 11 -5.46 -12.36 -11.95
N GLU A 12 -4.74 -13.41 -11.56
CA GLU A 12 -4.04 -14.28 -12.52
C GLU A 12 -5.04 -14.96 -13.47
N TYR A 13 -6.13 -15.51 -12.92
CA TYR A 13 -7.17 -16.13 -13.73
C TYR A 13 -7.78 -15.12 -14.71
N PHE A 14 -8.09 -13.91 -14.25
CA PHE A 14 -8.62 -12.84 -15.10
C PHE A 14 -7.62 -12.48 -16.21
N ALA A 15 -6.35 -12.25 -15.83
CA ALA A 15 -5.29 -11.89 -16.78
C ALA A 15 -5.10 -12.95 -17.89
N ARG A 16 -5.12 -14.24 -17.52
CA ARG A 16 -4.96 -15.36 -18.45
C ARG A 16 -6.15 -15.56 -19.39
N ASN A 17 -7.35 -15.15 -18.97
CA ASN A 17 -8.59 -15.35 -19.74
C ASN A 17 -9.08 -14.06 -20.41
N LEU A 18 -8.43 -12.93 -20.19
CA LEU A 18 -8.79 -11.68 -20.82
C LEU A 18 -8.43 -11.72 -22.31
N LYS A 19 -9.45 -11.64 -23.14
CA LYS A 19 -9.27 -11.54 -24.59
C LYS A 19 -8.59 -10.20 -24.92
N HIS A 20 -7.55 -10.22 -25.73
CA HIS A 20 -6.74 -9.05 -26.06
C HIS A 20 -6.07 -8.43 -24.80
N ARG A 21 -5.40 -9.27 -24.01
CA ARG A 21 -4.74 -8.89 -22.77
C ARG A 21 -3.79 -7.69 -22.90
N ASP A 22 -3.10 -7.62 -24.03
CA ASP A 22 -2.15 -6.56 -24.39
C ASP A 22 -2.80 -5.20 -24.69
N ALA A 23 -4.10 -5.18 -24.91
CA ALA A 23 -4.86 -3.94 -25.15
C ALA A 23 -5.42 -3.27 -23.89
N ALA A 24 -5.18 -3.85 -22.70
CA ALA A 24 -5.74 -3.35 -21.45
C ALA A 24 -4.73 -3.43 -20.30
N ILE A 25 -4.72 -2.40 -19.45
CA ILE A 25 -3.98 -2.38 -18.18
C ILE A 25 -4.89 -2.93 -17.09
N ILE A 26 -4.43 -3.94 -16.36
CA ILE A 26 -5.13 -4.44 -15.19
C ILE A 26 -4.75 -3.57 -14.00
N SER A 27 -5.72 -2.78 -13.53
CA SER A 27 -5.58 -1.96 -12.32
C SER A 27 -6.32 -2.60 -11.16
N ILE A 28 -5.71 -2.59 -9.99
CA ILE A 28 -6.29 -3.12 -8.76
C ILE A 28 -6.49 -2.02 -7.72
N HIS A 29 -7.55 -2.16 -6.92
CA HIS A 29 -7.91 -1.22 -5.87
C HIS A 29 -8.30 -1.96 -4.59
N PRO A 30 -7.33 -2.50 -3.83
CA PRO A 30 -7.61 -3.24 -2.61
C PRO A 30 -8.05 -2.31 -1.48
N HIS A 31 -9.08 -2.75 -0.72
CA HIS A 31 -9.42 -2.21 0.59
C HIS A 31 -8.69 -2.95 1.71
N ASN A 32 -8.67 -2.35 2.90
CA ASN A 32 -7.89 -2.85 4.04
C ASN A 32 -8.75 -3.48 5.15
N ASP A 33 -9.97 -3.95 4.85
CA ASP A 33 -10.93 -4.45 5.85
C ASP A 33 -10.41 -5.62 6.70
N ARG A 34 -9.42 -6.35 6.20
CA ARG A 34 -8.74 -7.44 6.92
C ARG A 34 -7.32 -7.10 7.36
N GLY A 35 -6.89 -5.84 7.20
CA GLY A 35 -5.50 -5.46 7.44
C GLY A 35 -4.50 -6.02 6.42
N CYS A 36 -4.97 -6.49 5.27
CA CYS A 36 -4.15 -7.17 4.25
C CYS A 36 -4.10 -6.40 2.92
N GLY A 37 -4.47 -5.12 2.89
CA GLY A 37 -4.54 -4.33 1.66
C GLY A 37 -3.23 -4.27 0.90
N VAL A 38 -2.12 -4.01 1.59
CA VAL A 38 -0.78 -3.98 0.99
C VAL A 38 -0.37 -5.36 0.49
N ALA A 39 -0.52 -6.41 1.31
CA ALA A 39 -0.18 -7.77 0.91
C ALA A 39 -0.99 -8.24 -0.32
N ALA A 40 -2.27 -7.87 -0.39
CA ALA A 40 -3.10 -8.15 -1.56
C ALA A 40 -2.57 -7.42 -2.81
N GLY A 41 -2.14 -6.16 -2.66
CA GLY A 41 -1.52 -5.37 -3.73
C GLY A 41 -0.23 -6.01 -4.24
N GLU A 42 0.68 -6.40 -3.35
CA GLU A 42 1.94 -7.05 -3.69
C GLU A 42 1.72 -8.35 -4.48
N LEU A 43 0.87 -9.23 -3.96
CA LEU A 43 0.59 -10.50 -4.62
C LEU A 43 -0.16 -10.33 -5.95
N ALA A 44 -1.03 -9.33 -6.06
CA ALA A 44 -1.73 -9.03 -7.31
C ALA A 44 -0.77 -8.54 -8.41
N LEU A 45 0.26 -7.75 -8.07
CA LEU A 45 1.30 -7.37 -9.02
C LEU A 45 2.09 -8.59 -9.49
N LEU A 46 2.44 -9.51 -8.58
CA LEU A 46 3.08 -10.77 -8.95
C LEU A 46 2.19 -11.66 -9.83
N ALA A 47 0.87 -11.54 -9.68
CA ALA A 47 -0.12 -12.27 -10.47
C ALA A 47 -0.45 -11.63 -11.84
N GLY A 48 0.17 -10.51 -12.18
CA GLY A 48 0.04 -9.87 -13.49
C GLY A 48 -0.78 -8.58 -13.54
N ALA A 49 -1.14 -8.00 -12.39
CA ALA A 49 -1.62 -6.62 -12.36
C ALA A 49 -0.48 -5.65 -12.72
N GLU A 50 -0.81 -4.55 -13.36
CA GLU A 50 0.16 -3.58 -13.88
C GLU A 50 0.05 -2.22 -13.19
N ARG A 51 -1.07 -1.96 -12.54
CA ARG A 51 -1.32 -0.74 -11.80
C ARG A 51 -1.97 -1.05 -10.46
N VAL A 52 -1.55 -0.33 -9.44
CA VAL A 52 -2.13 -0.39 -8.10
C VAL A 52 -2.70 0.98 -7.74
N GLU A 53 -3.91 1.00 -7.26
CA GLU A 53 -4.58 2.18 -6.75
C GLU A 53 -4.72 2.09 -5.23
N GLY A 54 -4.43 3.18 -4.56
CA GLY A 54 -4.52 3.27 -3.11
C GLY A 54 -4.54 4.73 -2.68
N THR A 55 -4.33 4.96 -1.40
CA THR A 55 -4.37 6.29 -0.82
C THR A 55 -3.17 6.52 0.10
N LEU A 56 -2.84 7.80 0.33
CA LEU A 56 -1.80 8.13 1.30
C LEU A 56 -2.20 7.61 2.69
N PHE A 57 -1.29 6.81 3.25
CA PHE A 57 -1.44 6.21 4.58
C PHE A 57 -2.72 5.39 4.76
N GLY A 58 -3.29 4.91 3.66
CA GLY A 58 -4.47 4.06 3.69
C GLY A 58 -5.79 4.80 3.95
N ASN A 59 -5.82 6.13 3.85
CA ASN A 59 -7.05 6.89 4.07
C ASN A 59 -8.17 6.43 3.15
N GLY A 60 -9.36 6.20 3.68
CA GLY A 60 -10.49 5.73 2.88
C GLY A 60 -11.66 5.22 3.73
N GLU A 61 -12.62 4.64 3.05
CA GLU A 61 -13.82 4.10 3.70
C GLU A 61 -13.50 2.96 4.66
N ARG A 62 -14.27 2.87 5.72
CA ARG A 62 -14.20 1.83 6.77
C ARG A 62 -12.81 1.77 7.42
N THR A 63 -12.07 0.70 7.19
CA THR A 63 -10.70 0.49 7.68
C THR A 63 -9.63 1.07 6.75
N GLY A 64 -10.05 1.71 5.67
CA GLY A 64 -9.21 2.35 4.68
C GLY A 64 -8.93 1.52 3.44
N ASN A 65 -8.15 2.11 2.57
CA ASN A 65 -7.65 1.52 1.33
C ASN A 65 -6.22 0.96 1.54
N MET A 66 -5.68 0.34 0.51
CA MET A 66 -4.26 0.03 0.49
C MET A 66 -3.43 1.30 0.61
N ASP A 67 -2.46 1.29 1.52
CA ASP A 67 -1.53 2.40 1.71
C ASP A 67 -0.47 2.41 0.61
N ILE A 68 -0.51 3.39 -0.28
CA ILE A 68 0.44 3.51 -1.39
C ILE A 68 1.85 3.87 -0.93
N VAL A 69 2.01 4.52 0.23
CA VAL A 69 3.35 4.83 0.77
C VAL A 69 4.01 3.53 1.21
N THR A 70 3.32 2.72 2.00
CA THR A 70 3.84 1.40 2.41
C THR A 70 4.07 0.51 1.19
N MET A 71 3.14 0.45 0.25
CA MET A 71 3.29 -0.35 -0.97
C MET A 71 4.51 0.06 -1.79
N GLY A 72 4.66 1.35 -2.06
CA GLY A 72 5.79 1.85 -2.85
C GLY A 72 7.15 1.62 -2.17
N LEU A 73 7.23 1.82 -0.85
CA LEU A 73 8.45 1.56 -0.10
C LEU A 73 8.75 0.06 0.01
N ASN A 74 7.75 -0.79 0.13
CA ASN A 74 7.93 -2.25 0.07
C ASN A 74 8.50 -2.67 -1.29
N MET A 75 7.98 -2.14 -2.40
CA MET A 75 8.54 -2.40 -3.74
C MET A 75 10.00 -1.98 -3.80
N PHE A 76 10.33 -0.80 -3.29
CA PHE A 76 11.70 -0.29 -3.28
C PHE A 76 12.65 -1.21 -2.48
N THR A 77 12.20 -1.76 -1.34
CA THR A 77 13.00 -2.73 -0.57
C THR A 77 13.30 -4.02 -1.34
N GLN A 78 12.50 -4.33 -2.34
CA GLN A 78 12.69 -5.50 -3.22
C GLN A 78 13.42 -5.13 -4.53
N GLY A 79 13.97 -3.91 -4.62
CA GLY A 79 14.71 -3.45 -5.79
C GLY A 79 13.83 -2.98 -6.96
N VAL A 80 12.55 -2.75 -6.73
CA VAL A 80 11.61 -2.23 -7.72
C VAL A 80 11.32 -0.76 -7.43
N ASP A 81 11.77 0.13 -8.30
CA ASP A 81 11.50 1.56 -8.17
C ASP A 81 10.05 1.89 -8.61
N PRO A 82 9.17 2.30 -7.68
CA PRO A 82 7.78 2.62 -7.99
C PRO A 82 7.62 3.95 -8.75
N LYS A 83 8.71 4.69 -9.00
CA LYS A 83 8.71 6.03 -9.60
C LYS A 83 7.90 7.07 -8.79
N LEU A 84 7.86 6.89 -7.48
CA LEU A 84 7.24 7.80 -6.54
C LEU A 84 8.30 8.46 -5.65
N ASP A 85 8.15 9.74 -5.39
CA ASP A 85 9.07 10.47 -4.50
C ASP A 85 8.53 10.47 -3.07
N PHE A 86 9.14 9.65 -2.22
CA PHE A 86 8.91 9.61 -0.78
C PHE A 86 10.11 10.13 0.03
N SER A 87 10.97 10.93 -0.58
CA SER A 87 12.18 11.46 0.07
C SER A 87 11.87 12.34 1.28
N ASN A 88 10.67 12.92 1.35
CA ASN A 88 10.24 13.77 2.47
C ASN A 88 8.93 13.28 3.11
N LEU A 89 8.98 12.11 3.73
CA LEU A 89 7.82 11.54 4.45
C LEU A 89 7.26 12.48 5.56
N PRO A 90 8.08 13.21 6.36
CA PRO A 90 7.53 14.15 7.33
C PRO A 90 6.64 15.21 6.71
N LYS A 91 6.99 15.71 5.53
CA LYS A 91 6.18 16.70 4.81
C LYS A 91 4.89 16.10 4.28
N LEU A 92 4.93 14.87 3.76
CA LEU A 92 3.72 14.14 3.35
C LEU A 92 2.76 13.93 4.53
N ARG A 93 3.29 13.56 5.70
CA ARG A 93 2.51 13.44 6.94
C ARG A 93 1.83 14.76 7.30
N GLU A 94 2.58 15.87 7.32
CA GLU A 94 2.03 17.20 7.63
C GLU A 94 0.85 17.55 6.71
N ILE A 95 1.03 17.35 5.40
CA ILE A 95 0.00 17.63 4.39
C ILE A 95 -1.22 16.75 4.63
N TYR A 96 -1.02 15.44 4.82
CA TYR A 96 -2.09 14.48 5.07
C TYR A 96 -2.91 14.87 6.31
N GLU A 97 -2.24 15.08 7.46
CA GLU A 97 -2.90 15.40 8.71
C GLU A 97 -3.67 16.74 8.64
N ARG A 98 -3.12 17.71 7.92
CA ARG A 98 -3.79 18.99 7.70
C ARG A 98 -5.03 18.87 6.80
N CYS A 99 -4.94 18.08 5.73
CA CYS A 99 -6.04 17.95 4.76
C CYS A 99 -7.17 17.06 5.26
N THR A 100 -6.86 16.04 6.04
CA THR A 100 -7.84 15.04 6.51
C THR A 100 -8.33 15.30 7.94
N ASN A 101 -7.59 16.11 8.70
CA ASN A 101 -7.75 16.27 10.16
C ASN A 101 -7.64 14.94 10.92
N MET A 102 -6.93 13.95 10.35
CA MET A 102 -6.69 12.64 10.93
C MET A 102 -5.19 12.48 11.22
N LYS A 103 -4.87 11.95 12.40
CA LYS A 103 -3.49 11.62 12.76
C LYS A 103 -3.07 10.29 12.16
N ILE A 104 -1.80 10.20 11.77
CA ILE A 104 -1.18 8.93 11.38
C ILE A 104 -0.95 8.10 12.64
N ASP A 105 -1.21 6.78 12.54
CA ASP A 105 -0.93 5.86 13.64
C ASP A 105 0.55 5.94 14.06
N PRO A 106 0.87 6.01 15.35
CA PRO A 106 2.26 6.02 15.82
C PRO A 106 3.09 4.82 15.36
N ARG A 107 2.46 3.70 15.00
CA ARG A 107 3.09 2.49 14.48
C ARG A 107 2.95 2.33 12.97
N GLN A 108 2.48 3.35 12.26
CA GLN A 108 2.38 3.29 10.80
C GLN A 108 3.74 2.90 10.20
N PRO A 109 3.80 1.90 9.32
CA PRO A 109 5.03 1.53 8.65
C PRO A 109 5.75 2.73 8.04
N TYR A 110 7.06 2.78 8.19
CA TYR A 110 7.99 3.78 7.66
C TYR A 110 7.88 5.20 8.23
N ILE A 111 6.73 5.65 8.76
CA ILE A 111 6.51 7.06 9.10
C ILE A 111 5.97 7.28 10.52
N GLY A 112 5.46 6.27 11.18
CA GLY A 112 4.95 6.37 12.54
C GLY A 112 6.02 6.86 13.52
N GLU A 113 5.63 7.60 14.54
CA GLU A 113 6.58 8.16 15.53
C GLU A 113 7.44 7.10 16.21
N LEU A 114 6.89 5.89 16.38
CA LEU A 114 7.60 4.79 17.03
C LEU A 114 8.57 4.05 16.11
N VAL A 115 8.53 4.29 14.81
CA VAL A 115 9.48 3.65 13.85
C VAL A 115 10.93 4.02 14.15
N PHE A 116 11.16 5.22 14.68
CA PHE A 116 12.49 5.74 15.00
C PHE A 116 12.85 5.59 16.47
N THR A 117 12.03 4.90 17.27
CA THR A 117 12.29 4.67 18.69
C THR A 117 12.74 3.23 18.93
N GLU A 118 13.94 3.05 19.48
CA GLU A 118 14.36 1.75 20.00
C GLU A 118 13.59 1.43 21.28
N ILE A 119 13.01 0.22 21.35
CA ILE A 119 12.41 -0.29 22.60
C ILE A 119 13.56 -0.45 23.61
N GLY A 120 13.65 0.47 24.58
CA GLY A 120 14.65 0.37 25.65
C GLY A 120 15.38 1.65 26.00
N ARG A 121 15.39 2.67 25.17
CA ARG A 121 15.90 3.99 25.59
C ARG A 121 14.79 4.81 26.24
N ARG A 122 14.53 4.55 27.55
CA ARG A 122 13.96 5.61 28.38
C ARG A 122 15.00 6.74 28.39
N ARG A 123 14.64 7.89 27.85
CA ARG A 123 15.36 9.12 28.18
C ARG A 123 15.15 9.35 29.68
N VAL A 124 16.20 9.19 30.45
CA VAL A 124 16.30 9.66 31.83
C VAL A 124 16.45 11.18 31.77
#